data_975c1f35f521d2f8dd8a36f24e7ec6c9
#
_entry.id   975c1f35f521d2f8dd8a36f24e7ec6c9
#
_cell.length_a   1.000
_cell.length_b   1.000
_cell.length_c   1.000
_cell.angle_alpha   90.00
_cell.angle_beta   90.00
_cell.angle_gamma   90.00
#
_symmetry.space_group_name_H-M   'P 1'
#
loop_
_entity.id
_entity.type
_entity.pdbx_description
1 polymer ?
#
loop_
_entity_poly.entity_id
_entity_poly.type
_entity_poly.pdbx_seq_one_letter_code
_entity_poly.pdbx_strand_id
1 'polypeptide(L)'
;MPPDRVAASIASFDFLYLSALHKKRLAAPSVVNTRTSAGPQSGGAVFEPRVGIHPNVWVFDFKSLYPSIIRTFNIDPLAHVQSEQHEDCIATESGCRFSREPGVLPAMLDDLFPQRSQAKAAGDEIASQAIKILMNSFYGVLGAPSCRFYNPAIANAITGQGRHLLGWSKAWFESQGFQVLYGDTDSVFVASGLADAQRANGLGQSLVTQFNADLTEYISDLYGVDSRLELEFEKLYTQLFLARVRGGSQGARKRYAGKLYGSNRIEFVGMEVVRRDWTELAKIIQRNLFERLFQGEEVASYLQEVIRQFRSGALDHLLIYHKGLRKPVSAYTSNVPPHVQAVKQSLSPPPRVVAYVITTAGPQLVDEATAPLDRDHYLQKQILPVATPVLEALGLAFNQVIGDDRQIALF
;
A
#
# COMPACT_ATOMS: atom_id res chain seq x y z
N MET A 1 6.62 10.04 30.81
CA MET A 1 5.58 9.21 30.18
C MET A 1 5.80 7.75 30.61
N PRO A 2 4.78 6.98 30.99
CA PRO A 2 4.96 5.57 31.33
C PRO A 2 5.53 4.78 30.15
N PRO A 3 6.43 3.81 30.37
CA PRO A 3 7.10 3.05 29.30
C PRO A 3 6.14 2.30 28.37
N ASP A 4 5.02 1.83 28.90
CA ASP A 4 3.95 1.13 28.16
C ASP A 4 3.22 2.02 27.14
N ARG A 5 3.28 3.35 27.28
CA ARG A 5 2.67 4.33 26.39
C ARG A 5 3.63 4.94 25.38
N VAL A 6 4.93 4.70 25.50
CA VAL A 6 5.94 5.24 24.55
C VAL A 6 5.72 4.74 23.13
N ALA A 7 5.22 3.51 22.97
CA ALA A 7 4.91 2.93 21.66
C ALA A 7 3.60 3.42 21.05
N ALA A 8 2.76 4.16 21.78
CA ALA A 8 1.49 4.67 21.29
C ALA A 8 1.67 6.02 20.60
N SER A 9 1.48 6.08 19.28
CA SER A 9 1.68 7.28 18.46
C SER A 9 0.97 8.53 19.01
N ILE A 10 -0.29 8.38 19.52
CA ILE A 10 -1.06 9.49 20.10
C ILE A 10 -0.38 10.03 21.35
N ALA A 11 0.06 9.16 22.26
CA ALA A 11 0.69 9.59 23.50
C ALA A 11 2.06 10.25 23.27
N SER A 12 2.83 9.75 22.31
CA SER A 12 4.10 10.35 21.93
C SER A 12 3.91 11.72 21.28
N PHE A 13 2.93 11.86 20.40
CA PHE A 13 2.55 13.13 19.79
C PHE A 13 2.11 14.14 20.85
N ASP A 14 1.14 13.77 21.70
CA ASP A 14 0.66 14.63 22.79
C ASP A 14 1.79 15.15 23.66
N PHE A 15 2.71 14.27 24.07
CA PHE A 15 3.85 14.65 24.90
C PHE A 15 4.75 15.69 24.23
N LEU A 16 5.11 15.48 22.98
CA LEU A 16 5.98 16.39 22.20
C LEU A 16 5.28 17.73 21.95
N TYR A 17 4.03 17.68 21.48
CA TYR A 17 3.27 18.87 21.12
C TYR A 17 2.94 19.73 22.35
N LEU A 18 2.52 19.12 23.46
CA LEU A 18 2.29 19.81 24.74
C LEU A 18 3.56 20.48 25.28
N SER A 19 4.71 19.79 25.19
CA SER A 19 5.97 20.38 25.59
C SER A 19 6.33 21.64 24.78
N ALA A 20 6.05 21.61 23.47
CA ALA A 20 6.27 22.77 22.60
C ALA A 20 5.29 23.93 22.89
N LEU A 21 4.00 23.64 23.12
CA LEU A 21 3.03 24.65 23.54
C LEU A 21 3.39 25.30 24.89
N HIS A 22 3.84 24.49 25.85
CA HIS A 22 4.26 24.98 27.16
C HIS A 22 5.45 25.96 27.05
N LYS A 23 6.43 25.66 26.18
CA LYS A 23 7.54 26.60 25.89
C LYS A 23 7.05 27.92 25.31
N LYS A 24 5.96 27.91 24.55
CA LYS A 24 5.28 29.10 24.02
C LYS A 24 4.32 29.76 25.01
N ARG A 25 4.21 29.24 26.25
CA ARG A 25 3.28 29.68 27.30
C ARG A 25 1.81 29.59 26.90
N LEU A 26 1.47 28.59 26.10
CA LEU A 26 0.11 28.31 25.62
C LEU A 26 -0.49 27.13 26.36
N ALA A 27 -1.77 27.23 26.72
CA ALA A 27 -2.55 26.14 27.27
C ALA A 27 -3.19 25.30 26.17
N ALA A 28 -3.09 23.99 26.29
CA ALA A 28 -3.76 23.06 25.38
C ALA A 28 -5.19 22.77 25.83
N PRO A 29 -6.10 22.39 24.92
CA PRO A 29 -7.43 21.92 25.27
C PRO A 29 -7.37 20.64 26.11
N SER A 30 -8.37 20.41 26.97
CA SER A 30 -8.51 19.16 27.71
C SER A 30 -8.90 18.00 26.77
N VAL A 31 -8.51 16.76 27.12
CA VAL A 31 -8.98 15.58 26.41
C VAL A 31 -10.48 15.39 26.67
N VAL A 32 -11.28 15.28 25.61
CA VAL A 32 -12.71 15.02 25.69
C VAL A 32 -12.96 13.55 25.37
N ASN A 33 -13.39 12.77 26.36
CA ASN A 33 -13.58 11.32 26.23
C ASN A 33 -14.81 10.89 25.40
N THR A 34 -15.66 11.84 24.99
CA THR A 34 -16.95 11.56 24.31
C THR A 34 -17.00 12.05 22.86
N ARG A 35 -15.84 12.25 22.21
CA ARG A 35 -15.84 12.67 20.81
C ARG A 35 -16.29 11.51 19.92
N THR A 36 -17.46 11.66 19.29
CA THR A 36 -17.86 10.81 18.16
C THR A 36 -17.03 11.19 16.93
N SER A 37 -16.66 10.20 16.10
CA SER A 37 -15.97 10.50 14.85
C SER A 37 -16.87 11.40 13.99
N ALA A 38 -16.38 12.59 13.65
CA ALA A 38 -17.08 13.49 12.74
C ALA A 38 -16.86 13.04 11.30
N GLY A 39 -17.72 12.17 10.78
CA GLY A 39 -17.75 11.78 9.38
C GLY A 39 -16.57 10.94 8.88
N PRO A 40 -16.65 10.44 7.65
CA PRO A 40 -15.58 9.68 7.05
C PRO A 40 -14.39 10.61 6.72
N GLN A 41 -13.19 10.21 7.16
CA GLN A 41 -11.96 10.85 6.70
C GLN A 41 -11.71 10.43 5.24
N SER A 42 -11.45 11.40 4.37
CA SER A 42 -11.07 11.13 2.99
C SER A 42 -9.62 10.66 2.95
N GLY A 43 -9.37 9.48 2.38
CA GLY A 43 -8.02 8.95 2.16
C GLY A 43 -7.25 9.66 1.04
N GLY A 44 -6.03 9.19 0.76
CA GLY A 44 -5.24 9.62 -0.40
C GLY A 44 -5.93 9.29 -1.73
N ALA A 45 -5.54 9.98 -2.81
CA ALA A 45 -6.01 9.65 -4.15
C ALA A 45 -5.40 8.34 -4.63
N VAL A 46 -6.19 7.58 -5.37
CA VAL A 46 -5.71 6.41 -6.11
C VAL A 46 -6.31 6.49 -7.51
N PHE A 47 -5.48 6.64 -8.54
CA PHE A 47 -5.96 6.61 -9.93
C PHE A 47 -6.33 5.17 -10.32
N GLU A 48 -7.26 5.03 -11.23
CA GLU A 48 -7.59 3.72 -11.77
C GLU A 48 -6.42 3.18 -12.61
N PRO A 49 -5.91 1.97 -12.32
CA PRO A 49 -4.82 1.39 -13.08
C PRO A 49 -5.24 1.09 -14.53
N ARG A 50 -4.40 1.42 -15.49
CA ARG A 50 -4.56 0.96 -16.87
C ARG A 50 -4.12 -0.49 -16.98
N VAL A 51 -5.11 -1.39 -17.01
CA VAL A 51 -4.90 -2.86 -17.05
C VAL A 51 -4.02 -3.27 -18.22
N GLY A 52 -3.11 -4.21 -17.99
CA GLY A 52 -2.26 -4.78 -19.04
C GLY A 52 -0.81 -4.89 -18.66
N ILE A 53 0.00 -5.23 -19.66
CA ILE A 53 1.48 -5.28 -19.55
C ILE A 53 2.05 -4.05 -20.23
N HIS A 54 2.84 -3.28 -19.50
CA HIS A 54 3.41 -2.01 -19.96
C HIS A 54 4.94 -2.10 -19.92
N PRO A 55 5.63 -1.79 -21.03
CA PRO A 55 7.09 -1.76 -21.06
C PRO A 55 7.63 -0.45 -20.48
N ASN A 56 8.80 -0.53 -19.88
CA ASN A 56 9.60 0.60 -19.40
C ASN A 56 8.80 1.67 -18.67
N VAL A 57 8.27 1.29 -17.50
CA VAL A 57 7.42 2.16 -16.65
C VAL A 57 8.26 2.75 -15.53
N TRP A 58 8.30 4.07 -15.46
CA TRP A 58 8.86 4.82 -14.36
C TRP A 58 7.94 4.80 -13.13
N VAL A 59 8.53 4.70 -11.96
CA VAL A 59 7.86 4.96 -10.69
C VAL A 59 8.52 6.16 -10.06
N PHE A 60 7.73 7.20 -9.86
CA PHE A 60 8.11 8.38 -9.10
C PHE A 60 7.34 8.37 -7.78
N ASP A 61 7.99 8.77 -6.69
CA ASP A 61 7.41 8.77 -5.36
C ASP A 61 7.75 10.06 -4.61
N PHE A 62 6.78 10.63 -3.92
CA PHE A 62 7.02 11.80 -3.09
C PHE A 62 7.73 11.41 -1.80
N LYS A 63 8.85 12.04 -1.54
CA LYS A 63 9.63 11.85 -0.31
C LYS A 63 8.83 12.29 0.93
N SER A 64 8.31 11.32 1.66
CA SER A 64 7.52 11.58 2.88
C SER A 64 6.37 12.59 2.63
N LEU A 65 5.47 12.32 1.68
CA LEU A 65 4.45 13.26 1.19
C LEU A 65 3.73 14.02 2.31
N TYR A 66 3.08 13.35 3.24
CA TYR A 66 2.28 14.03 4.28
C TYR A 66 3.13 14.88 5.23
N PRO A 67 4.28 14.43 5.74
CA PRO A 67 5.20 15.30 6.46
C PRO A 67 5.65 16.54 5.66
N SER A 68 5.94 16.38 4.37
CA SER A 68 6.33 17.48 3.50
C SER A 68 5.18 18.47 3.24
N ILE A 69 3.95 17.99 3.09
CA ILE A 69 2.74 18.80 3.02
C ILE A 69 2.56 19.63 4.31
N ILE A 70 2.68 18.99 5.47
CA ILE A 70 2.56 19.67 6.77
C ILE A 70 3.56 20.82 6.87
N ARG A 71 4.80 20.60 6.46
CA ARG A 71 5.87 21.61 6.47
C ARG A 71 5.65 22.74 5.47
N THR A 72 5.24 22.39 4.26
CA THR A 72 5.03 23.37 3.16
C THR A 72 3.87 24.32 3.45
N PHE A 73 2.74 23.78 3.89
CA PHE A 73 1.51 24.56 4.08
C PHE A 73 1.27 24.97 5.53
N ASN A 74 2.28 24.84 6.37
CA ASN A 74 2.21 25.17 7.80
C ASN A 74 1.00 24.53 8.52
N ILE A 75 0.67 23.27 8.18
CA ILE A 75 -0.50 22.56 8.71
C ILE A 75 -0.25 22.19 10.16
N ASP A 76 -0.93 22.88 11.05
CA ASP A 76 -0.71 22.80 12.50
C ASP A 76 -1.99 23.16 13.28
N PRO A 77 -2.33 22.49 14.38
CA PRO A 77 -3.49 22.85 15.21
C PRO A 77 -3.44 24.29 15.74
N LEU A 78 -2.26 24.79 16.15
CA LEU A 78 -2.10 26.18 16.61
C LEU A 78 -2.24 27.16 15.45
N ALA A 79 -1.56 26.92 14.33
CA ALA A 79 -1.64 27.77 13.14
C ALA A 79 -3.08 27.83 12.58
N HIS A 80 -3.86 26.76 12.72
CA HIS A 80 -5.27 26.73 12.34
C HIS A 80 -6.11 27.66 13.22
N VAL A 81 -5.94 27.62 14.55
CA VAL A 81 -6.64 28.54 15.47
C VAL A 81 -6.22 29.98 15.23
N GLN A 82 -4.94 30.24 15.01
CA GLN A 82 -4.43 31.58 14.71
C GLN A 82 -4.95 32.15 13.39
N SER A 83 -5.28 31.30 12.42
CA SER A 83 -5.81 31.74 11.13
C SER A 83 -7.16 32.47 11.23
N GLU A 84 -7.90 32.30 12.31
CA GLU A 84 -9.15 33.02 12.57
C GLU A 84 -8.92 34.51 12.87
N GLN A 85 -7.70 34.87 13.28
CA GLN A 85 -7.32 36.22 13.69
C GLN A 85 -6.56 37.00 12.59
N HIS A 86 -6.22 36.36 11.47
CA HIS A 86 -5.43 36.93 10.39
C HIS A 86 -6.11 36.79 9.04
N GLU A 87 -6.07 37.83 8.21
CA GLU A 87 -6.58 37.75 6.84
C GLU A 87 -5.60 37.06 5.90
N ASP A 88 -4.28 37.33 6.05
CA ASP A 88 -3.23 36.64 5.28
C ASP A 88 -2.92 35.27 5.86
N CYS A 89 -3.48 34.26 5.24
CA CYS A 89 -3.38 32.86 5.64
C CYS A 89 -3.09 31.96 4.44
N ILE A 90 -2.53 30.80 4.71
CA ILE A 90 -2.39 29.72 3.74
C ILE A 90 -3.71 28.96 3.68
N ALA A 91 -4.43 29.04 2.56
CA ALA A 91 -5.68 28.28 2.35
C ALA A 91 -5.38 27.01 1.55
N THR A 92 -5.80 25.85 2.08
CA THR A 92 -5.65 24.57 1.40
C THR A 92 -6.86 24.26 0.51
N GLU A 93 -6.72 23.27 -0.38
CA GLU A 93 -7.80 22.82 -1.28
C GLU A 93 -9.09 22.39 -0.55
N SER A 94 -8.98 21.98 0.70
CA SER A 94 -10.15 21.65 1.53
C SER A 94 -10.85 22.87 2.14
N GLY A 95 -10.35 24.08 1.89
CA GLY A 95 -10.81 25.33 2.51
C GLY A 95 -10.31 25.55 3.94
N CYS A 96 -9.52 24.63 4.50
CA CYS A 96 -8.90 24.82 5.81
C CYS A 96 -7.78 25.86 5.70
N ARG A 97 -7.72 26.79 6.67
CA ARG A 97 -6.77 27.91 6.67
C ARG A 97 -5.75 27.74 7.78
N PHE A 98 -4.53 28.19 7.53
CA PHE A 98 -3.42 28.18 8.48
C PHE A 98 -2.70 29.52 8.48
N SER A 99 -2.33 30.01 9.66
CA SER A 99 -1.50 31.20 9.82
C SER A 99 -0.15 31.02 9.14
N ARG A 100 0.47 32.11 8.69
CA ARG A 100 1.86 32.09 8.20
C ARG A 100 2.90 32.10 9.32
N GLU A 101 2.49 32.33 10.57
CA GLU A 101 3.37 32.21 11.72
C GLU A 101 3.83 30.75 11.90
N PRO A 102 5.13 30.51 12.20
CA PRO A 102 5.67 29.14 12.28
C PRO A 102 4.92 28.24 13.25
N GLY A 103 4.29 27.19 12.74
CA GLY A 103 3.56 26.19 13.49
C GLY A 103 4.47 25.29 14.33
N VAL A 104 3.89 24.64 15.33
CA VAL A 104 4.61 23.69 16.20
C VAL A 104 4.94 22.40 15.45
N LEU A 105 3.97 21.85 14.74
CA LEU A 105 4.14 20.57 14.05
C LEU A 105 5.13 20.64 12.89
N PRO A 106 5.11 21.66 12.00
CA PRO A 106 6.17 21.87 11.01
C PRO A 106 7.56 21.96 11.64
N ALA A 107 7.73 22.74 12.72
CA ALA A 107 9.02 22.85 13.41
C ALA A 107 9.51 21.50 13.98
N MET A 108 8.62 20.70 14.58
CA MET A 108 8.97 19.35 15.03
C MET A 108 9.44 18.45 13.87
N LEU A 109 8.81 18.56 12.70
CA LEU A 109 9.22 17.82 11.52
C LEU A 109 10.58 18.31 10.98
N ASP A 110 10.83 19.64 11.00
CA ASP A 110 12.12 20.20 10.61
C ASP A 110 13.28 19.69 11.47
N ASP A 111 13.03 19.38 12.75
CA ASP A 111 14.00 18.73 13.63
C ASP A 111 14.17 17.22 13.32
N LEU A 112 13.09 16.52 12.95
CA LEU A 112 13.11 15.07 12.72
C LEU A 112 13.71 14.67 11.37
N PHE A 113 13.55 15.45 10.31
CA PHE A 113 14.11 15.13 8.99
C PHE A 113 15.64 14.99 8.99
N PRO A 114 16.42 15.95 9.55
CA PRO A 114 17.86 15.81 9.66
C PRO A 114 18.29 14.62 10.52
N GLN A 115 17.60 14.37 11.65
CA GLN A 115 17.88 13.22 12.51
C GLN A 115 17.72 11.89 11.76
N ARG A 116 16.65 11.76 10.95
CA ARG A 116 16.45 10.58 10.10
C ARG A 116 17.57 10.44 9.06
N SER A 117 17.97 11.54 8.43
CA SER A 117 19.07 11.55 7.45
C SER A 117 20.39 11.14 8.08
N GLN A 118 20.70 11.61 9.28
CA GLN A 118 21.88 11.22 10.04
C GLN A 118 21.85 9.73 10.43
N ALA A 119 20.71 9.22 10.93
CA ALA A 119 20.56 7.80 11.25
C ALA A 119 20.76 6.93 10.00
N LYS A 120 20.22 7.33 8.86
CA LYS A 120 20.40 6.64 7.58
C LYS A 120 21.88 6.65 7.14
N ALA A 121 22.56 7.79 7.24
CA ALA A 121 23.98 7.92 6.90
C ALA A 121 24.89 7.11 7.83
N ALA A 122 24.50 6.98 9.10
CA ALA A 122 25.22 6.14 10.10
C ALA A 122 24.91 4.64 9.96
N GLY A 123 24.03 4.21 9.05
CA GLY A 123 23.59 2.81 8.92
C GLY A 123 22.68 2.34 10.06
N ASP A 124 22.14 3.25 10.89
CA ASP A 124 21.17 2.92 11.93
C ASP A 124 19.75 2.81 11.34
N GLU A 125 19.48 1.65 10.74
CA GLU A 125 18.20 1.32 10.14
C GLU A 125 17.05 1.37 11.15
N ILE A 126 17.31 1.01 12.42
CA ILE A 126 16.28 0.98 13.48
C ILE A 126 15.85 2.40 13.81
N ALA A 127 16.80 3.30 14.09
CA ALA A 127 16.50 4.70 14.37
C ALA A 127 15.84 5.39 13.15
N SER A 128 16.38 5.18 11.95
CA SER A 128 15.81 5.72 10.71
C SER A 128 14.37 5.29 10.51
N GLN A 129 14.06 4.01 10.73
CA GLN A 129 12.70 3.47 10.60
C GLN A 129 11.75 3.98 11.70
N ALA A 130 12.23 4.08 12.95
CA ALA A 130 11.45 4.61 14.06
C ALA A 130 11.05 6.08 13.83
N ILE A 131 12.00 6.91 13.38
CA ILE A 131 11.73 8.32 13.04
C ILE A 131 10.75 8.40 11.87
N LYS A 132 10.89 7.57 10.83
CA LYS A 132 9.95 7.51 9.69
C LYS A 132 8.53 7.19 10.15
N ILE A 133 8.37 6.20 11.03
CA ILE A 133 7.06 5.81 11.59
C ILE A 133 6.46 6.97 12.39
N LEU A 134 7.27 7.62 13.23
CA LEU A 134 6.82 8.77 14.04
C LEU A 134 6.32 9.91 13.14
N MET A 135 7.12 10.35 12.16
CA MET A 135 6.76 11.43 11.23
C MET A 135 5.46 11.12 10.47
N ASN A 136 5.32 9.90 9.95
CA ASN A 136 4.14 9.50 9.19
C ASN A 136 2.89 9.31 10.08
N SER A 137 3.06 9.10 11.39
CA SER A 137 1.94 8.93 12.32
C SER A 137 1.21 10.24 12.63
N PHE A 138 1.85 11.40 12.47
CA PHE A 138 1.28 12.69 12.85
C PHE A 138 -0.03 13.01 12.14
N TYR A 139 -0.13 12.69 10.85
CA TYR A 139 -1.40 12.78 10.12
C TYR A 139 -2.51 11.95 10.77
N GLY A 140 -2.23 10.65 11.01
CA GLY A 140 -3.22 9.72 11.59
C GLY A 140 -3.65 10.10 13.01
N VAL A 141 -2.74 10.68 13.78
CA VAL A 141 -3.01 11.13 15.15
C VAL A 141 -4.00 12.30 15.17
N LEU A 142 -3.84 13.29 14.28
CA LEU A 142 -4.76 14.43 14.17
C LEU A 142 -6.18 14.01 13.76
N GLY A 143 -6.31 12.89 13.05
CA GLY A 143 -7.58 12.28 12.68
C GLY A 143 -8.16 11.29 13.70
N ALA A 144 -7.47 11.02 14.81
CA ALA A 144 -7.93 10.07 15.81
C ALA A 144 -8.77 10.74 16.92
N PRO A 145 -10.03 10.32 17.16
CA PRO A 145 -10.90 10.95 18.18
C PRO A 145 -10.33 10.97 19.60
N SER A 146 -9.44 10.02 19.92
CA SER A 146 -8.74 9.96 21.21
C SER A 146 -7.57 10.94 21.34
N CYS A 147 -7.18 11.62 20.27
CA CYS A 147 -6.14 12.65 20.31
C CYS A 147 -6.69 13.96 20.92
N ARG A 148 -5.89 14.62 21.78
CA ARG A 148 -6.19 15.94 22.34
C ARG A 148 -6.45 16.98 21.24
N PHE A 149 -5.65 16.96 20.19
CA PHE A 149 -5.68 17.87 19.05
C PHE A 149 -6.48 17.32 17.87
N TYR A 150 -7.42 16.40 18.13
CA TYR A 150 -8.30 15.85 17.10
C TYR A 150 -9.02 16.97 16.35
N ASN A 151 -8.76 17.05 15.05
CA ASN A 151 -9.45 17.96 14.15
C ASN A 151 -9.53 17.32 12.74
N PRO A 152 -10.72 16.81 12.35
CA PRO A 152 -10.91 16.19 11.03
C PRO A 152 -10.65 17.15 9.85
N ALA A 153 -10.89 18.46 10.03
CA ALA A 153 -10.62 19.43 8.98
C ALA A 153 -9.12 19.53 8.68
N ILE A 154 -8.27 19.54 9.72
CA ILE A 154 -6.81 19.54 9.57
C ILE A 154 -6.34 18.22 8.91
N ALA A 155 -6.85 17.07 9.35
CA ALA A 155 -6.51 15.79 8.73
C ALA A 155 -6.94 15.73 7.25
N ASN A 156 -8.13 16.24 6.93
CA ASN A 156 -8.62 16.32 5.55
C ASN A 156 -7.85 17.36 4.71
N ALA A 157 -7.29 18.41 5.32
CA ALA A 157 -6.41 19.36 4.62
C ALA A 157 -5.13 18.65 4.12
N ILE A 158 -4.50 17.82 4.95
CA ILE A 158 -3.30 17.05 4.56
C ILE A 158 -3.60 16.11 3.38
N THR A 159 -4.66 15.31 3.48
CA THR A 159 -5.02 14.38 2.40
C THR A 159 -5.58 15.09 1.17
N GLY A 160 -6.25 16.22 1.35
CA GLY A 160 -6.72 17.09 0.27
C GLY A 160 -5.57 17.61 -0.57
N GLN A 161 -4.55 18.18 0.09
CA GLN A 161 -3.33 18.63 -0.59
C GLN A 161 -2.60 17.47 -1.27
N GLY A 162 -2.53 16.29 -0.63
CA GLY A 162 -1.94 15.11 -1.25
C GLY A 162 -2.67 14.69 -2.54
N ARG A 163 -4.01 14.72 -2.54
CA ARG A 163 -4.80 14.44 -3.76
C ARG A 163 -4.58 15.47 -4.85
N HIS A 164 -4.54 16.74 -4.46
CA HIS A 164 -4.27 17.84 -5.39
C HIS A 164 -2.89 17.71 -6.04
N LEU A 165 -1.84 17.49 -5.24
CA LEU A 165 -0.47 17.32 -5.72
C LEU A 165 -0.32 16.10 -6.64
N LEU A 166 -0.96 14.97 -6.30
CA LEU A 166 -0.96 13.79 -7.16
C LEU A 166 -1.68 14.07 -8.50
N GLY A 167 -2.79 14.81 -8.46
CA GLY A 167 -3.51 15.29 -9.65
C GLY A 167 -2.66 16.22 -10.52
N TRP A 168 -1.99 17.19 -9.91
CA TRP A 168 -1.06 18.09 -10.58
C TRP A 168 0.11 17.32 -11.21
N SER A 169 0.68 16.35 -10.48
CA SER A 169 1.76 15.49 -11.00
C SER A 169 1.32 14.72 -12.25
N LYS A 170 0.11 14.16 -12.23
CA LYS A 170 -0.46 13.51 -13.40
C LYS A 170 -0.56 14.47 -14.58
N ALA A 171 -1.14 15.64 -14.38
CA ALA A 171 -1.31 16.65 -15.43
C ALA A 171 0.05 17.11 -15.98
N TRP A 172 1.05 17.29 -15.11
CA TRP A 172 2.41 17.66 -15.52
C TRP A 172 3.03 16.59 -16.43
N PHE A 173 3.03 15.30 -16.04
CA PHE A 173 3.58 14.24 -16.90
C PHE A 173 2.82 14.13 -18.23
N GLU A 174 1.49 14.27 -18.22
CA GLU A 174 0.66 14.24 -19.43
C GLU A 174 0.94 15.45 -20.33
N SER A 175 1.23 16.63 -19.79
CA SER A 175 1.64 17.83 -20.56
C SER A 175 3.01 17.65 -21.22
N GLN A 176 3.91 16.85 -20.64
CA GLN A 176 5.18 16.48 -21.24
C GLN A 176 5.06 15.35 -22.28
N GLY A 177 3.84 14.90 -22.60
CA GLY A 177 3.55 13.86 -23.58
C GLY A 177 3.68 12.42 -23.03
N PHE A 178 3.83 12.21 -21.73
CA PHE A 178 3.90 10.89 -21.12
C PHE A 178 2.53 10.43 -20.63
N GLN A 179 2.28 9.12 -20.70
CA GLN A 179 1.05 8.53 -20.23
C GLN A 179 1.16 8.07 -18.77
N VAL A 180 0.30 8.61 -17.91
CA VAL A 180 0.18 8.10 -16.53
C VAL A 180 -0.70 6.85 -16.54
N LEU A 181 -0.14 5.73 -16.04
CA LEU A 181 -0.79 4.42 -15.99
C LEU A 181 -1.51 4.15 -14.68
N TYR A 182 -0.97 4.66 -13.58
CA TYR A 182 -1.46 4.43 -12.22
C TYR A 182 -0.90 5.49 -11.27
N GLY A 183 -1.57 5.72 -10.17
CA GLY A 183 -1.07 6.55 -9.07
C GLY A 183 -1.70 6.11 -7.75
N ASP A 184 -0.90 6.10 -6.68
CA ASP A 184 -1.32 5.63 -5.38
C ASP A 184 -0.75 6.49 -4.25
N THR A 185 -1.59 7.33 -3.71
CA THR A 185 -1.30 8.19 -2.55
C THR A 185 -0.15 9.18 -2.77
N ASP A 186 1.06 8.70 -2.95
CA ASP A 186 2.32 9.44 -3.04
C ASP A 186 3.16 9.05 -4.28
N SER A 187 2.74 8.05 -5.03
CA SER A 187 3.47 7.53 -6.19
C SER A 187 2.71 7.66 -7.50
N VAL A 188 3.46 7.89 -8.60
CA VAL A 188 2.95 7.97 -9.97
C VAL A 188 3.72 7.00 -10.87
N PHE A 189 2.98 6.18 -11.61
CA PHE A 189 3.50 5.20 -12.56
C PHE A 189 3.31 5.74 -13.97
N VAL A 190 4.39 5.98 -14.68
CA VAL A 190 4.39 6.68 -15.96
C VAL A 190 5.04 5.82 -17.03
N ALA A 191 4.35 5.59 -18.15
CA ALA A 191 4.94 4.93 -19.31
C ALA A 191 5.98 5.83 -19.96
N SER A 192 7.20 5.34 -20.11
CA SER A 192 8.28 6.13 -20.74
C SER A 192 8.08 6.34 -22.25
N GLY A 193 7.32 5.46 -22.91
CA GLY A 193 7.21 5.43 -24.37
C GLY A 193 8.49 4.99 -25.10
N LEU A 194 9.55 4.63 -24.37
CA LEU A 194 10.85 4.25 -24.92
C LEU A 194 10.99 2.72 -24.96
N ALA A 195 11.55 2.18 -26.03
CA ALA A 195 11.85 0.75 -26.15
C ALA A 195 13.13 0.38 -25.37
N ASP A 196 14.12 1.27 -25.35
CA ASP A 196 15.40 1.07 -24.67
C ASP A 196 15.31 1.40 -23.18
N ALA A 197 15.54 0.42 -22.33
CA ALA A 197 15.42 0.54 -20.88
C ALA A 197 16.53 1.43 -20.26
N GLN A 198 17.74 1.44 -20.83
CA GLN A 198 18.83 2.28 -20.34
C GLN A 198 18.53 3.77 -20.59
N ARG A 199 18.05 4.09 -21.79
CA ARG A 199 17.61 5.45 -22.14
C ARG A 199 16.41 5.87 -21.28
N ALA A 200 15.44 4.96 -21.07
CA ALA A 200 14.31 5.22 -20.20
C ALA A 200 14.76 5.53 -18.77
N ASN A 201 15.70 4.74 -18.22
CA ASN A 201 16.23 4.99 -16.88
C ASN A 201 16.92 6.36 -16.76
N GLY A 202 17.77 6.73 -17.72
CA GLY A 202 18.46 8.03 -17.72
C GLY A 202 17.50 9.21 -17.85
N LEU A 203 16.51 9.10 -18.75
CA LEU A 203 15.49 10.14 -18.92
C LEU A 203 14.63 10.30 -17.64
N GLY A 204 14.19 9.20 -17.02
CA GLY A 204 13.41 9.26 -15.78
C GLY A 204 14.15 9.98 -14.64
N GLN A 205 15.46 9.76 -14.52
CA GLN A 205 16.29 10.47 -13.56
C GLN A 205 16.40 11.96 -13.84
N SER A 206 16.51 12.36 -15.13
CA SER A 206 16.61 13.78 -15.51
C SER A 206 15.29 14.56 -15.34
N LEU A 207 14.15 13.89 -15.58
CA LEU A 207 12.82 14.52 -15.44
C LEU A 207 12.52 15.00 -14.01
N VAL A 208 13.07 14.34 -13.01
CA VAL A 208 12.87 14.73 -11.59
C VAL A 208 13.33 16.14 -11.31
N THR A 209 14.45 16.57 -11.89
CA THR A 209 15.00 17.93 -11.67
C THR A 209 14.04 18.97 -12.21
N GLN A 210 13.54 18.82 -13.42
CA GLN A 210 12.57 19.73 -14.01
C GLN A 210 11.24 19.71 -13.24
N PHE A 211 10.72 18.51 -12.93
CA PHE A 211 9.48 18.38 -12.16
C PHE A 211 9.54 19.13 -10.83
N ASN A 212 10.62 18.95 -10.07
CA ASN A 212 10.76 19.60 -8.77
C ASN A 212 10.93 21.13 -8.88
N ALA A 213 11.57 21.63 -9.96
CA ALA A 213 11.64 23.06 -10.22
C ALA A 213 10.24 23.62 -10.51
N ASP A 214 9.51 23.03 -11.44
CA ASP A 214 8.15 23.43 -11.83
C ASP A 214 7.16 23.29 -10.66
N LEU A 215 7.30 22.26 -9.83
CA LEU A 215 6.48 22.10 -8.61
C LEU A 215 6.76 23.20 -7.59
N THR A 216 8.02 23.57 -7.41
CA THR A 216 8.41 24.63 -6.48
C THR A 216 7.84 25.98 -6.92
N GLU A 217 7.94 26.31 -8.21
CA GLU A 217 7.37 27.51 -8.80
C GLU A 217 5.84 27.52 -8.63
N TYR A 218 5.17 26.43 -9.01
CA TYR A 218 3.71 26.27 -8.86
C TYR A 218 3.22 26.51 -7.43
N ILE A 219 3.91 25.92 -6.43
CA ILE A 219 3.55 26.08 -5.01
C ILE A 219 3.80 27.51 -4.53
N SER A 220 4.91 28.11 -4.93
CA SER A 220 5.24 29.49 -4.59
C SER A 220 4.20 30.47 -5.16
N ASP A 221 3.85 30.32 -6.44
CA ASP A 221 2.91 31.21 -7.13
C ASP A 221 1.50 31.12 -6.58
N LEU A 222 1.03 29.89 -6.30
CA LEU A 222 -0.35 29.68 -5.87
C LEU A 222 -0.58 29.99 -4.39
N TYR A 223 0.40 29.66 -3.53
CA TYR A 223 0.21 29.74 -2.07
C TYR A 223 1.14 30.74 -1.37
N GLY A 224 2.13 31.29 -2.08
CA GLY A 224 3.12 32.21 -1.50
C GLY A 224 3.93 31.59 -0.39
N VAL A 225 4.35 30.32 -0.57
CA VAL A 225 5.13 29.54 0.42
C VAL A 225 6.31 28.82 -0.23
N ASP A 226 7.35 28.56 0.57
CA ASP A 226 8.49 27.75 0.14
C ASP A 226 8.12 26.26 0.15
N SER A 227 8.23 25.61 -1.00
CA SER A 227 7.97 24.17 -1.11
C SER A 227 9.01 23.35 -0.35
N ARG A 228 8.52 22.36 0.44
CA ARG A 228 9.32 21.28 1.04
C ARG A 228 9.01 19.93 0.40
N LEU A 229 8.32 19.95 -0.73
CA LEU A 229 7.93 18.78 -1.50
C LEU A 229 9.07 18.39 -2.43
N GLU A 230 9.31 17.09 -2.53
CA GLU A 230 10.33 16.53 -3.40
C GLU A 230 9.80 15.22 -4.00
N LEU A 231 9.75 15.16 -5.32
CA LEU A 231 9.50 13.91 -6.04
C LEU A 231 10.85 13.24 -6.31
N GLU A 232 10.93 11.92 -6.07
CA GLU A 232 12.11 11.11 -6.35
C GLU A 232 11.82 10.12 -7.48
N PHE A 233 12.81 9.85 -8.33
CA PHE A 233 12.78 8.69 -9.22
C PHE A 233 13.10 7.45 -8.41
N GLU A 234 12.07 6.66 -8.08
CA GLU A 234 12.25 5.50 -7.22
C GLU A 234 12.85 4.32 -7.98
N LYS A 235 12.27 3.99 -9.13
CA LYS A 235 12.69 2.84 -9.95
C LYS A 235 12.12 2.86 -11.36
N LEU A 236 12.69 2.00 -12.20
CA LEU A 236 12.16 1.64 -13.52
C LEU A 236 11.76 0.16 -13.51
N TYR A 237 10.53 -0.15 -13.92
CA TYR A 237 10.14 -1.48 -14.31
C TYR A 237 10.33 -1.65 -15.82
N THR A 238 11.11 -2.64 -16.24
CA THR A 238 11.27 -2.98 -17.67
C THR A 238 9.97 -3.56 -18.23
N GLN A 239 9.20 -4.23 -17.38
CA GLN A 239 7.84 -4.68 -17.65
C GLN A 239 7.00 -4.53 -16.38
N LEU A 240 5.82 -3.94 -16.50
CA LEU A 240 4.86 -3.78 -15.41
C LEU A 240 3.52 -4.39 -15.83
N PHE A 241 3.02 -5.33 -15.04
CA PHE A 241 1.68 -5.88 -15.15
C PHE A 241 0.76 -5.19 -14.14
N LEU A 242 -0.29 -4.52 -14.63
CA LEU A 242 -1.36 -3.94 -13.82
C LEU A 242 -2.59 -4.86 -13.91
N ALA A 243 -2.97 -5.43 -12.76
CA ALA A 243 -4.03 -6.43 -12.69
C ALA A 243 -5.44 -5.81 -12.87
N ARG A 244 -6.37 -6.63 -13.37
CA ARG A 244 -7.81 -6.34 -13.37
C ARG A 244 -8.45 -6.75 -12.03
N VAL A 245 -9.53 -6.09 -11.65
CA VAL A 245 -10.41 -6.56 -10.56
C VAL A 245 -11.05 -7.88 -10.96
N ARG A 246 -11.06 -8.86 -10.07
CA ARG A 246 -11.67 -10.17 -10.35
C ARG A 246 -13.14 -10.02 -10.69
N GLY A 247 -13.54 -10.57 -11.83
CA GLY A 247 -14.92 -10.49 -12.33
C GLY A 247 -15.38 -9.11 -12.81
N GLY A 248 -14.46 -8.15 -12.94
CA GLY A 248 -14.74 -6.79 -13.42
C GLY A 248 -13.84 -6.38 -14.58
N SER A 249 -14.14 -5.22 -15.19
CA SER A 249 -13.33 -4.62 -16.26
C SER A 249 -12.31 -3.60 -15.74
N GLN A 250 -12.48 -3.09 -14.52
CA GLN A 250 -11.66 -2.04 -13.93
C GLN A 250 -10.30 -2.55 -13.45
N GLY A 251 -9.31 -1.65 -13.37
CA GLY A 251 -8.00 -1.93 -12.82
C GLY A 251 -8.02 -2.16 -11.31
N ALA A 252 -7.29 -3.17 -10.83
CA ALA A 252 -7.19 -3.49 -9.42
C ALA A 252 -6.17 -2.60 -8.73
N ARG A 253 -6.62 -1.76 -7.82
CA ARG A 253 -5.77 -0.86 -7.02
C ARG A 253 -4.84 -1.67 -6.13
N LYS A 254 -3.57 -1.22 -5.99
CA LYS A 254 -2.54 -1.85 -5.14
C LYS A 254 -2.31 -3.33 -5.46
N ARG A 255 -2.40 -3.70 -6.75
CA ARG A 255 -2.24 -5.08 -7.20
C ARG A 255 -1.52 -5.13 -8.55
N TYR A 256 -0.21 -5.37 -8.51
CA TYR A 256 0.64 -5.41 -9.71
C TYR A 256 1.87 -6.30 -9.52
N ALA A 257 2.53 -6.63 -10.63
CA ALA A 257 3.84 -7.27 -10.67
C ALA A 257 4.74 -6.52 -11.64
N GLY A 258 6.01 -6.30 -11.27
CA GLY A 258 6.95 -5.55 -12.11
C GLY A 258 8.36 -6.14 -12.11
N LYS A 259 8.98 -6.27 -13.28
CA LYS A 259 10.37 -6.68 -13.45
C LYS A 259 11.27 -5.45 -13.35
N LEU A 260 12.15 -5.43 -12.34
CA LEU A 260 13.04 -4.29 -12.09
C LEU A 260 14.13 -4.18 -13.16
N TYR A 261 14.43 -2.95 -13.57
CA TYR A 261 15.60 -2.62 -14.39
C TYR A 261 16.89 -2.96 -13.63
N GLY A 262 17.89 -3.49 -14.36
CA GLY A 262 19.18 -3.87 -13.78
C GLY A 262 19.16 -5.12 -12.90
N SER A 263 18.02 -5.81 -12.82
CA SER A 263 17.83 -7.00 -11.99
C SER A 263 16.89 -8.00 -12.64
N ASN A 264 17.04 -9.28 -12.33
CA ASN A 264 16.06 -10.32 -12.70
C ASN A 264 14.90 -10.42 -11.68
N ARG A 265 14.90 -9.56 -10.67
CA ARG A 265 13.89 -9.58 -9.60
C ARG A 265 12.55 -9.07 -10.11
N ILE A 266 11.50 -9.81 -9.77
CA ILE A 266 10.11 -9.38 -9.94
C ILE A 266 9.58 -8.95 -8.57
N GLU A 267 9.06 -7.73 -8.50
CA GLU A 267 8.33 -7.24 -7.34
C GLU A 267 6.84 -7.53 -7.50
N PHE A 268 6.24 -8.02 -6.43
CA PHE A 268 4.80 -8.29 -6.36
C PHE A 268 4.17 -7.42 -5.28
N VAL A 269 3.13 -6.67 -5.62
CA VAL A 269 2.37 -5.85 -4.68
C VAL A 269 0.91 -6.28 -4.69
N GLY A 270 0.38 -6.61 -3.50
CA GLY A 270 -1.01 -7.04 -3.32
C GLY A 270 -1.42 -8.34 -4.01
N MET A 271 -0.49 -9.02 -4.65
CA MET A 271 -0.68 -10.30 -5.32
C MET A 271 -0.66 -11.46 -4.31
N GLU A 272 -1.15 -12.62 -4.71
CA GLU A 272 -1.27 -13.79 -3.84
C GLU A 272 0.07 -14.31 -3.32
N VAL A 273 1.11 -14.20 -4.13
CA VAL A 273 2.48 -14.64 -3.80
C VAL A 273 3.04 -14.00 -2.53
N VAL A 274 2.62 -12.78 -2.19
CA VAL A 274 3.07 -12.07 -0.97
C VAL A 274 2.10 -12.23 0.21
N ARG A 275 0.97 -12.90 0.02
CA ARG A 275 -0.06 -13.05 1.04
C ARG A 275 0.15 -14.32 1.86
N ARG A 276 -0.09 -14.23 3.17
CA ARG A 276 0.07 -15.35 4.11
C ARG A 276 -1.12 -16.33 4.13
N ASP A 277 -2.25 -15.95 3.54
CA ASP A 277 -3.49 -16.73 3.51
C ASP A 277 -3.62 -17.60 2.25
N TRP A 278 -2.57 -17.68 1.42
CA TRP A 278 -2.51 -18.53 0.23
C TRP A 278 -1.55 -19.69 0.44
N THR A 279 -1.87 -20.82 -0.22
CA THR A 279 -1.03 -22.04 -0.18
C THR A 279 0.31 -21.80 -0.88
N GLU A 280 1.32 -22.58 -0.52
CA GLU A 280 2.63 -22.47 -1.17
C GLU A 280 2.57 -22.83 -2.65
N LEU A 281 1.71 -23.80 -3.03
CA LEU A 281 1.47 -24.13 -4.44
C LEU A 281 1.00 -22.90 -5.23
N ALA A 282 0.01 -22.17 -4.73
CA ALA A 282 -0.51 -20.98 -5.42
C ALA A 282 0.57 -19.90 -5.62
N LYS A 283 1.44 -19.71 -4.62
CA LYS A 283 2.55 -18.76 -4.68
C LYS A 283 3.61 -19.16 -5.69
N ILE A 284 3.98 -20.45 -5.72
CA ILE A 284 4.93 -21.00 -6.68
C ILE A 284 4.38 -20.84 -8.11
N ILE A 285 3.13 -21.22 -8.33
CA ILE A 285 2.48 -21.06 -9.64
C ILE A 285 2.50 -19.61 -10.08
N GLN A 286 2.05 -18.68 -9.22
CA GLN A 286 1.98 -17.27 -9.60
C GLN A 286 3.36 -16.69 -9.93
N ARG A 287 4.40 -17.00 -9.14
CA ARG A 287 5.76 -16.56 -9.38
C ARG A 287 6.27 -17.06 -10.74
N ASN A 288 6.18 -18.35 -10.99
CA ASN A 288 6.67 -18.96 -12.23
C ASN A 288 5.89 -18.48 -13.48
N LEU A 289 4.58 -18.23 -13.32
CA LEU A 289 3.78 -17.66 -14.43
C LEU A 289 4.27 -16.26 -14.79
N PHE A 290 4.57 -15.39 -13.81
CA PHE A 290 5.10 -14.05 -14.09
C PHE A 290 6.54 -14.06 -14.59
N GLU A 291 7.37 -14.98 -14.09
CA GLU A 291 8.75 -15.17 -14.60
C GLU A 291 8.71 -15.50 -16.09
N ARG A 292 7.89 -16.47 -16.48
CA ARG A 292 7.70 -16.88 -17.89
C ARG A 292 7.10 -15.76 -18.73
N LEU A 293 6.05 -15.12 -18.23
CA LEU A 293 5.41 -13.99 -18.91
C LEU A 293 6.41 -12.88 -19.25
N PHE A 294 7.27 -12.49 -18.29
CA PHE A 294 8.24 -11.42 -18.47
C PHE A 294 9.51 -11.84 -19.21
N GLN A 295 9.71 -13.15 -19.45
CA GLN A 295 10.78 -13.69 -20.28
C GLN A 295 10.30 -14.01 -21.71
N GLY A 296 8.99 -13.90 -21.97
CA GLY A 296 8.39 -14.31 -23.24
C GLY A 296 8.35 -15.82 -23.46
N GLU A 297 8.44 -16.58 -22.34
CA GLU A 297 8.36 -18.04 -22.38
C GLU A 297 6.91 -18.54 -22.43
N GLU A 298 6.75 -19.77 -22.87
CA GLU A 298 5.45 -20.39 -22.99
C GLU A 298 4.83 -20.70 -21.62
N VAL A 299 3.64 -20.12 -21.36
CA VAL A 299 2.92 -20.20 -20.08
C VAL A 299 1.98 -21.42 -20.04
N ALA A 300 1.38 -21.78 -21.18
CA ALA A 300 0.33 -22.80 -21.21
C ALA A 300 0.88 -24.21 -20.90
N SER A 301 2.00 -24.62 -21.49
CA SER A 301 2.64 -25.91 -21.25
C SER A 301 3.08 -26.06 -19.78
N TYR A 302 3.62 -24.98 -19.18
CA TYR A 302 3.94 -24.97 -17.76
C TYR A 302 2.70 -25.22 -16.89
N LEU A 303 1.60 -24.55 -17.17
CA LEU A 303 0.38 -24.71 -16.39
C LEU A 303 -0.24 -26.11 -16.57
N GLN A 304 -0.20 -26.67 -17.78
CA GLN A 304 -0.65 -28.04 -18.06
C GLN A 304 0.14 -29.06 -17.23
N GLU A 305 1.47 -28.91 -17.18
CA GLU A 305 2.33 -29.79 -16.39
C GLU A 305 2.02 -29.69 -14.88
N VAL A 306 1.84 -28.46 -14.36
CA VAL A 306 1.45 -28.24 -12.95
C VAL A 306 0.09 -28.89 -12.66
N ILE A 307 -0.90 -28.75 -13.53
CA ILE A 307 -2.22 -29.38 -13.36
C ILE A 307 -2.10 -30.92 -13.37
N ARG A 308 -1.26 -31.49 -14.24
CA ARG A 308 -1.01 -32.93 -14.27
C ARG A 308 -0.42 -33.43 -12.96
N GLN A 309 0.60 -32.74 -12.41
CA GLN A 309 1.22 -33.06 -11.12
C GLN A 309 0.24 -32.86 -9.95
N PHE A 310 -0.55 -31.81 -9.97
CA PHE A 310 -1.59 -31.55 -8.99
C PHE A 310 -2.65 -32.69 -8.97
N ARG A 311 -3.13 -33.12 -10.14
CA ARG A 311 -4.10 -34.20 -10.25
C ARG A 311 -3.55 -35.55 -9.78
N SER A 312 -2.25 -35.82 -9.98
CA SER A 312 -1.60 -37.05 -9.51
C SER A 312 -1.28 -37.07 -8.00
N GLY A 313 -1.42 -35.96 -7.30
CA GLY A 313 -1.09 -35.88 -5.87
C GLY A 313 0.37 -35.52 -5.57
N ALA A 314 1.22 -35.37 -6.57
CA ALA A 314 2.64 -35.03 -6.37
C ALA A 314 2.89 -33.71 -5.64
N LEU A 315 1.92 -32.78 -5.69
CA LEU A 315 2.01 -31.44 -5.10
C LEU A 315 1.20 -31.27 -3.81
N ASP A 316 0.69 -32.35 -3.20
CA ASP A 316 -0.20 -32.28 -2.04
C ASP A 316 0.44 -31.62 -0.82
N HIS A 317 1.72 -31.84 -0.62
CA HIS A 317 2.52 -31.22 0.44
C HIS A 317 2.56 -29.68 0.37
N LEU A 318 2.23 -29.06 -0.77
CA LEU A 318 2.17 -27.62 -1.00
C LEU A 318 0.77 -27.00 -0.82
N LEU A 319 -0.24 -27.83 -0.49
CA LEU A 319 -1.65 -27.42 -0.37
C LEU A 319 -2.06 -27.00 1.04
N ILE A 320 -1.10 -26.87 1.94
CA ILE A 320 -1.34 -26.55 3.34
C ILE A 320 -1.63 -25.06 3.53
N TYR A 321 -2.72 -24.76 4.23
CA TYR A 321 -3.03 -23.41 4.69
C TYR A 321 -2.47 -23.17 6.09
N HIS A 322 -1.97 -21.96 6.33
CA HIS A 322 -1.51 -21.52 7.64
C HIS A 322 -2.29 -20.28 8.10
N LYS A 323 -2.92 -20.33 9.28
CA LYS A 323 -3.71 -19.22 9.81
C LYS A 323 -3.57 -19.11 11.34
N GLY A 324 -3.25 -17.90 11.82
CA GLY A 324 -3.20 -17.61 13.27
C GLY A 324 -4.59 -17.52 13.90
N LEU A 325 -4.75 -18.06 15.10
CA LEU A 325 -5.92 -17.82 15.95
C LEU A 325 -5.78 -16.41 16.58
N ARG A 326 -6.79 -15.56 16.38
CA ARG A 326 -6.81 -14.18 16.90
C ARG A 326 -7.52 -14.04 18.25
N LYS A 327 -8.31 -15.05 18.64
CA LYS A 327 -9.08 -15.12 19.87
C LYS A 327 -9.24 -16.58 20.30
N PRO A 328 -9.62 -16.87 21.56
CA PRO A 328 -9.92 -18.25 21.98
C PRO A 328 -10.95 -18.92 21.08
N VAL A 329 -10.81 -20.24 20.85
CA VAL A 329 -11.68 -21.01 19.94
C VAL A 329 -13.16 -20.93 20.33
N SER A 330 -13.46 -20.86 21.64
CA SER A 330 -14.82 -20.70 22.18
C SER A 330 -15.48 -19.36 21.78
N ALA A 331 -14.70 -18.34 21.50
CA ALA A 331 -15.21 -17.02 21.10
C ALA A 331 -15.60 -16.91 19.61
N TYR A 332 -15.45 -18.01 18.82
CA TYR A 332 -15.94 -18.09 17.43
C TYR A 332 -17.31 -18.76 17.40
N THR A 333 -18.38 -17.99 17.54
CA THR A 333 -19.76 -18.49 17.66
C THR A 333 -20.55 -18.42 16.37
N SER A 334 -20.26 -17.46 15.47
CA SER A 334 -20.93 -17.30 14.17
C SER A 334 -19.90 -17.24 13.04
N ASN A 335 -20.24 -17.70 11.83
CA ASN A 335 -19.39 -17.72 10.64
C ASN A 335 -17.98 -18.27 10.94
N VAL A 336 -17.92 -19.50 11.48
CA VAL A 336 -16.68 -20.14 11.92
C VAL A 336 -15.73 -20.34 10.74
N PRO A 337 -14.54 -19.69 10.71
CA PRO A 337 -13.60 -19.84 9.61
C PRO A 337 -13.04 -21.28 9.50
N PRO A 338 -12.59 -21.73 8.29
CA PRO A 338 -12.11 -23.11 8.08
C PRO A 338 -11.03 -23.56 9.06
N HIS A 339 -10.03 -22.74 9.36
CA HIS A 339 -8.97 -23.08 10.33
C HIS A 339 -9.52 -23.31 11.75
N VAL A 340 -10.58 -22.60 12.14
CA VAL A 340 -11.23 -22.80 13.44
C VAL A 340 -12.12 -24.03 13.42
N GLN A 341 -12.76 -24.33 12.28
CA GLN A 341 -13.52 -25.58 12.11
C GLN A 341 -12.59 -26.80 12.26
N ALA A 342 -11.41 -26.79 11.62
CA ALA A 342 -10.42 -27.84 11.76
C ALA A 342 -9.99 -28.05 13.22
N VAL A 343 -9.72 -26.96 13.96
CA VAL A 343 -9.36 -27.05 15.39
C VAL A 343 -10.51 -27.55 16.26
N LYS A 344 -11.76 -27.18 15.98
CA LYS A 344 -12.92 -27.64 16.75
C LYS A 344 -13.19 -29.15 16.60
N GLN A 345 -12.71 -29.79 15.54
CA GLN A 345 -12.80 -31.21 15.29
C GLN A 345 -11.66 -31.98 15.95
N SER A 346 -10.58 -31.30 16.32
CA SER A 346 -9.40 -31.90 16.96
C SER A 346 -9.60 -32.09 18.46
N LEU A 347 -9.00 -33.12 19.00
CA LEU A 347 -8.89 -33.37 20.44
C LEU A 347 -7.61 -32.72 21.02
N SER A 348 -6.71 -32.27 20.18
CA SER A 348 -5.45 -31.67 20.59
C SER A 348 -5.62 -30.20 21.01
N PRO A 349 -4.77 -29.67 21.91
CA PRO A 349 -4.79 -28.27 22.27
C PRO A 349 -4.59 -27.38 21.03
N PRO A 350 -5.34 -26.25 20.88
CA PRO A 350 -5.29 -25.41 19.70
C PRO A 350 -3.91 -24.74 19.55
N PRO A 351 -3.21 -24.91 18.41
CA PRO A 351 -1.93 -24.24 18.16
C PRO A 351 -2.15 -22.73 17.89
N ARG A 352 -1.12 -21.92 18.16
CA ARG A 352 -1.15 -20.46 17.84
C ARG A 352 -1.33 -20.20 16.34
N VAL A 353 -0.71 -21.02 15.50
CA VAL A 353 -0.85 -21.02 14.04
C VAL A 353 -1.37 -22.37 13.62
N VAL A 354 -2.53 -22.39 13.01
CA VAL A 354 -3.21 -23.59 12.56
C VAL A 354 -2.72 -23.95 11.16
N ALA A 355 -2.14 -25.14 11.00
CA ALA A 355 -1.84 -25.76 9.72
C ALA A 355 -3.01 -26.71 9.36
N TYR A 356 -3.69 -26.47 8.25
CA TYR A 356 -4.88 -27.23 7.88
C TYR A 356 -4.98 -27.42 6.37
N VAL A 357 -5.72 -28.44 5.98
CA VAL A 357 -6.07 -28.75 4.59
C VAL A 357 -7.59 -28.77 4.43
N ILE A 358 -8.05 -28.60 3.19
CA ILE A 358 -9.46 -28.78 2.84
C ILE A 358 -9.60 -30.18 2.23
N THR A 359 -10.42 -31.00 2.87
CA THR A 359 -10.74 -32.35 2.43
C THR A 359 -12.18 -32.44 1.94
N THR A 360 -12.55 -33.54 1.32
CA THR A 360 -13.93 -33.83 0.92
C THR A 360 -14.91 -33.88 2.10
N ALA A 361 -14.40 -34.04 3.33
CA ALA A 361 -15.15 -33.97 4.59
C ALA A 361 -15.07 -32.59 5.27
N GLY A 362 -14.49 -31.57 4.60
CA GLY A 362 -14.29 -30.25 5.14
C GLY A 362 -12.86 -29.99 5.64
N PRO A 363 -12.64 -28.86 6.38
CA PRO A 363 -11.32 -28.51 6.90
C PRO A 363 -10.84 -29.47 7.97
N GLN A 364 -9.61 -29.96 7.86
CA GLN A 364 -8.96 -30.85 8.85
C GLN A 364 -7.55 -30.36 9.15
N LEU A 365 -7.06 -30.58 10.38
CA LEU A 365 -5.64 -30.35 10.70
C LEU A 365 -4.75 -31.24 9.85
N VAL A 366 -3.58 -30.74 9.42
CA VAL A 366 -2.67 -31.51 8.54
C VAL A 366 -2.32 -32.89 9.14
N ASP A 367 -1.98 -32.92 10.43
CA ASP A 367 -1.53 -34.12 11.13
C ASP A 367 -2.68 -35.09 11.46
N GLU A 368 -3.94 -34.65 11.33
CA GLU A 368 -5.14 -35.42 11.67
C GLU A 368 -6.04 -35.67 10.44
N ALA A 369 -5.60 -35.26 9.25
CA ALA A 369 -6.40 -35.40 8.04
C ALA A 369 -6.52 -36.83 7.59
N THR A 370 -7.75 -37.31 7.54
CA THR A 370 -8.08 -38.70 7.17
C THR A 370 -8.84 -38.80 5.86
N ALA A 371 -9.56 -37.78 5.48
CA ALA A 371 -10.31 -37.73 4.23
C ALA A 371 -9.43 -37.26 3.05
N PRO A 372 -9.74 -37.65 1.81
CA PRO A 372 -9.04 -37.18 0.62
C PRO A 372 -9.12 -35.65 0.46
N LEU A 373 -8.09 -35.04 -0.09
CA LEU A 373 -8.09 -33.59 -0.39
C LEU A 373 -9.19 -33.26 -1.39
N ASP A 374 -9.88 -32.14 -1.16
CA ASP A 374 -10.86 -31.57 -2.08
C ASP A 374 -10.14 -30.89 -3.25
N ARG A 375 -9.88 -31.67 -4.32
CA ARG A 375 -9.19 -31.18 -5.52
C ARG A 375 -9.91 -30.02 -6.20
N ASP A 376 -11.24 -30.04 -6.22
CA ASP A 376 -12.03 -29.01 -6.85
C ASP A 376 -11.90 -27.67 -6.07
N HIS A 377 -11.91 -27.74 -4.73
CA HIS A 377 -11.62 -26.57 -3.90
C HIS A 377 -10.27 -25.94 -4.26
N TYR A 378 -9.19 -26.73 -4.29
CA TYR A 378 -7.86 -26.20 -4.57
C TYR A 378 -7.71 -25.69 -5.99
N LEU A 379 -8.29 -26.37 -6.97
CA LEU A 379 -8.31 -25.89 -8.37
C LEU A 379 -8.98 -24.53 -8.46
N GLN A 380 -10.20 -24.39 -7.90
CA GLN A 380 -11.03 -23.19 -8.00
C GLN A 380 -10.55 -22.04 -7.12
N LYS A 381 -10.01 -22.33 -5.93
CA LYS A 381 -9.68 -21.29 -4.94
C LYS A 381 -8.20 -20.97 -4.85
N GLN A 382 -7.30 -21.81 -5.38
CA GLN A 382 -5.85 -21.60 -5.29
C GLN A 382 -5.18 -21.50 -6.67
N ILE A 383 -5.51 -22.36 -7.64
CA ILE A 383 -4.83 -22.40 -8.93
C ILE A 383 -5.47 -21.43 -9.94
N LEU A 384 -6.76 -21.57 -10.18
CA LEU A 384 -7.50 -20.72 -11.12
C LEU A 384 -7.29 -19.20 -10.85
N PRO A 385 -7.43 -18.69 -9.61
CA PRO A 385 -7.33 -17.25 -9.36
C PRO A 385 -5.93 -16.66 -9.56
N VAL A 386 -4.87 -17.46 -9.46
CA VAL A 386 -3.49 -16.99 -9.70
C VAL A 386 -3.08 -17.13 -11.16
N ALA A 387 -3.67 -18.07 -11.90
CA ALA A 387 -3.37 -18.28 -13.31
C ALA A 387 -4.18 -17.35 -14.23
N THR A 388 -5.46 -17.14 -13.95
CA THR A 388 -6.38 -16.34 -14.79
C THR A 388 -5.83 -14.98 -15.20
N PRO A 389 -5.27 -14.13 -14.30
CA PRO A 389 -4.80 -12.80 -14.71
C PRO A 389 -3.66 -12.84 -15.74
N VAL A 390 -2.79 -13.84 -15.68
CA VAL A 390 -1.68 -14.02 -16.62
C VAL A 390 -2.19 -14.56 -17.94
N LEU A 391 -3.08 -15.54 -17.93
CA LEU A 391 -3.67 -16.11 -19.13
C LEU A 391 -4.51 -15.09 -19.90
N GLU A 392 -5.34 -14.30 -19.20
CA GLU A 392 -6.14 -13.22 -19.80
C GLU A 392 -5.24 -12.18 -20.49
N ALA A 393 -4.10 -11.83 -19.89
CA ALA A 393 -3.13 -10.91 -20.50
C ALA A 393 -2.52 -11.45 -21.80
N LEU A 394 -2.51 -12.78 -21.98
CA LEU A 394 -2.09 -13.48 -23.19
C LEU A 394 -3.24 -13.82 -24.14
N GLY A 395 -4.48 -13.45 -23.80
CA GLY A 395 -5.67 -13.81 -24.57
C GLY A 395 -6.07 -15.28 -24.48
N LEU A 396 -5.63 -16.00 -23.44
CA LEU A 396 -5.89 -17.41 -23.21
C LEU A 396 -6.99 -17.60 -22.15
N ALA A 397 -7.82 -18.64 -22.32
CA ALA A 397 -8.77 -19.06 -21.31
C ALA A 397 -8.24 -20.24 -20.49
N PHE A 398 -8.44 -20.22 -19.18
CA PHE A 398 -7.94 -21.27 -18.26
C PHE A 398 -8.40 -22.66 -18.66
N ASN A 399 -9.71 -22.84 -18.96
CA ASN A 399 -10.29 -24.14 -19.32
C ASN A 399 -9.68 -24.73 -20.62
N GLN A 400 -9.41 -23.86 -21.61
CA GLN A 400 -8.76 -24.27 -22.84
C GLN A 400 -7.32 -24.76 -22.57
N VAL A 401 -6.59 -24.08 -21.68
CA VAL A 401 -5.22 -24.45 -21.34
C VAL A 401 -5.16 -25.80 -20.61
N ILE A 402 -6.07 -26.05 -19.68
CA ILE A 402 -6.04 -27.29 -18.87
C ILE A 402 -6.74 -28.49 -19.52
N GLY A 403 -7.34 -28.31 -20.71
CA GLY A 403 -8.04 -29.37 -21.47
C GLY A 403 -9.32 -29.85 -20.76
N ASP A 404 -10.02 -29.01 -20.02
CA ASP A 404 -11.27 -29.32 -19.36
C ASP A 404 -12.43 -28.63 -20.10
N ASP A 405 -13.07 -29.34 -21.01
CA ASP A 405 -14.24 -28.85 -21.79
C ASP A 405 -15.52 -28.76 -20.94
N ARG A 406 -15.49 -29.17 -19.67
CA ARG A 406 -16.62 -28.97 -18.77
C ARG A 406 -16.77 -27.47 -18.49
N GLN A 407 -17.88 -26.92 -18.94
CA GLN A 407 -18.29 -25.55 -18.68
C GLN A 407 -18.33 -25.33 -17.16
N ILE A 408 -17.31 -24.64 -16.61
CA ILE A 408 -17.37 -24.23 -15.21
C ILE A 408 -18.46 -23.16 -15.13
N ALA A 409 -19.55 -23.48 -14.43
CA ALA A 409 -20.65 -22.55 -14.20
C ALA A 409 -20.10 -21.30 -13.52
N LEU A 410 -20.22 -20.16 -14.21
CA LEU A 410 -19.96 -18.81 -13.68
C LEU A 410 -21.19 -18.41 -12.85
N PHE A 411 -21.20 -18.72 -11.56
CA PHE A 411 -22.09 -18.08 -10.57
C PHE A 411 -21.32 -17.82 -9.28
#